data_b074e04a5f4633c8a18f978857a26c7a
#
_entry.id   b074e04a5f4633c8a18f978857a26c7a
#
_cell.length_a   1.000
_cell.length_b   1.000
_cell.length_c   1.000
_cell.angle_alpha   90.00
_cell.angle_beta   90.00
_cell.angle_gamma   90.00
#
_symmetry.space_group_name_H-M   'P 1'
#
loop_
_entity.id
_entity.type
_entity.pdbx_description
1 polymer ?
#
loop_
_entity_poly.entity_id
_entity_poly.type
_entity_poly.pdbx_seq_one_letter_code
_entity_poly.pdbx_strand_id
1 'polypeptide(L)'
;MGEKMGISFQKRRLKFTFTLSTGAFSDGTDTRIIENAKAHITHENLANIAAALPEVSFRIWGLSYDVLKRLSFTQAQSMTINQQNKVRIEVGEDNGESWFVLFDGNIIGSYVDFNQMPNVPLMARAVTAYSSLVDVAKPLTYKNKTPLSQIAEAIISQMKDYSFIDGGLQGEGVGTFQGSPMVKLREFCNNYQLVYIIDEKNITIMPYGKANPNRVNAYVLSATTGLVGYPTLTDLGASVRMLYHPSIRSGDKIILKSEINEMIERNRPPTTK
;
A
#
# COMPACT_ATOMS: atom_id res chain seq x y z
N MET A 1 -23.67 -7.45 21.83
CA MET A 1 -22.62 -7.65 22.81
C MET A 1 -21.32 -7.51 22.03
N GLY A 2 -20.76 -6.28 21.94
CA GLY A 2 -19.61 -6.00 21.11
C GLY A 2 -18.34 -6.30 21.90
N GLU A 3 -17.55 -7.23 21.43
CA GLU A 3 -16.20 -7.45 21.94
C GLU A 3 -15.40 -6.14 21.81
N LYS A 4 -14.98 -5.62 22.94
CA LYS A 4 -13.96 -4.59 23.01
C LYS A 4 -12.66 -5.26 22.55
N MET A 5 -12.28 -5.09 21.29
CA MET A 5 -10.90 -5.38 20.88
C MET A 5 -9.99 -4.39 21.58
N GLY A 6 -9.46 -4.81 22.72
CA GLY A 6 -8.38 -4.11 23.41
C GLY A 6 -7.15 -4.17 22.51
N ILE A 7 -6.60 -3.01 22.15
CA ILE A 7 -5.30 -2.97 21.46
C ILE A 7 -4.26 -3.43 22.49
N SER A 8 -3.80 -4.65 22.35
CA SER A 8 -2.65 -5.14 23.10
C SER A 8 -1.39 -4.56 22.47
N PHE A 9 -0.57 -3.86 23.26
CA PHE A 9 0.76 -3.36 22.86
C PHE A 9 1.77 -4.51 22.84
N GLN A 10 1.60 -5.45 21.93
CA GLN A 10 2.51 -6.57 21.77
C GLN A 10 3.68 -6.18 20.87
N LYS A 11 4.83 -6.78 21.14
CA LYS A 11 5.99 -6.70 20.27
C LYS A 11 5.61 -7.22 18.88
N ARG A 12 5.92 -6.45 17.84
CA ARG A 12 5.68 -6.86 16.46
C ARG A 12 6.91 -7.58 15.91
N ARG A 13 6.67 -8.65 15.16
CA ARG A 13 7.70 -9.35 14.40
C ARG A 13 7.63 -8.94 12.94
N LEU A 14 8.78 -8.87 12.30
CA LEU A 14 8.90 -8.56 10.88
C LEU A 14 9.46 -9.77 10.15
N LYS A 15 8.88 -10.06 8.99
CA LYS A 15 9.37 -11.07 8.06
C LYS A 15 9.55 -10.44 6.68
N PHE A 16 10.75 -10.54 6.14
CA PHE A 16 11.10 -10.13 4.80
C PHE A 16 11.32 -11.35 3.95
N THR A 17 10.63 -11.45 2.82
CA THR A 17 10.88 -12.46 1.80
C THR A 17 11.41 -11.75 0.56
N PHE A 18 12.68 -11.98 0.25
CA PHE A 18 13.33 -11.47 -0.95
C PHE A 18 13.34 -12.56 -2.01
N THR A 19 12.91 -12.24 -3.23
CA THR A 19 12.98 -13.15 -4.38
C THR A 19 13.78 -12.49 -5.49
N LEU A 20 14.85 -13.16 -5.90
CA LEU A 20 15.69 -12.70 -7.01
C LEU A 20 14.96 -12.95 -8.33
N SER A 21 15.03 -11.98 -9.23
CA SER A 21 14.51 -12.14 -10.60
C SER A 21 15.41 -13.03 -11.46
N THR A 22 16.72 -13.03 -11.14
CA THR A 22 17.73 -13.86 -11.82
C THR A 22 18.80 -14.29 -10.84
N GLY A 23 19.36 -15.49 -11.06
CA GLY A 23 20.40 -16.06 -10.22
C GLY A 23 19.85 -16.69 -8.94
N ALA A 24 20.74 -17.01 -8.01
CA ALA A 24 20.40 -17.62 -6.73
C ALA A 24 21.28 -17.08 -5.60
N PHE A 25 20.83 -17.21 -4.37
CA PHE A 25 21.64 -17.02 -3.17
C PHE A 25 22.65 -18.16 -3.02
N SER A 26 23.53 -18.07 -2.05
CA SER A 26 24.60 -19.07 -1.81
C SER A 26 24.08 -20.50 -1.51
N ASP A 27 22.82 -20.63 -1.11
CA ASP A 27 22.16 -21.93 -0.88
C ASP A 27 21.50 -22.51 -2.15
N GLY A 28 21.66 -21.86 -3.30
CA GLY A 28 21.06 -22.28 -4.57
C GLY A 28 19.59 -21.91 -4.76
N THR A 29 18.96 -21.24 -3.79
CA THR A 29 17.56 -20.78 -3.91
C THR A 29 17.49 -19.37 -4.47
N ASP A 30 16.40 -19.03 -5.13
CA ASP A 30 16.08 -17.66 -5.58
C ASP A 30 15.40 -16.82 -4.50
N THR A 31 14.99 -17.45 -3.40
CA THR A 31 14.22 -16.83 -2.34
C THR A 31 14.94 -16.91 -1.00
N ARG A 32 14.97 -15.76 -0.30
CA ARG A 32 15.53 -15.65 1.05
C ARG A 32 14.50 -15.08 2.00
N ILE A 33 14.22 -15.79 3.09
CA ILE A 33 13.36 -15.35 4.19
C ILE A 33 14.24 -14.87 5.34
N ILE A 34 13.92 -13.69 5.88
CA ILE A 34 14.61 -13.09 7.01
C ILE A 34 13.56 -12.67 8.02
N GLU A 35 13.61 -13.27 9.20
CA GLU A 35 12.69 -13.00 10.30
C GLU A 35 13.41 -12.30 11.45
N ASN A 36 12.67 -11.46 12.17
CA ASN A 36 13.13 -10.78 13.39
C ASN A 36 14.39 -9.91 13.21
N ALA A 37 14.70 -9.49 11.98
CA ALA A 37 15.79 -8.55 11.75
C ALA A 37 15.45 -7.17 12.31
N LYS A 38 16.46 -6.42 12.77
CA LYS A 38 16.30 -5.00 13.05
C LYS A 38 16.01 -4.29 11.74
N ALA A 39 14.89 -3.60 11.66
CA ALA A 39 14.50 -2.85 10.46
C ALA A 39 13.84 -1.53 10.81
N HIS A 40 13.95 -0.58 9.90
CA HIS A 40 13.15 0.65 9.85
C HIS A 40 12.42 0.67 8.52
N ILE A 41 11.12 0.84 8.56
CA ILE A 41 10.26 0.76 7.37
C ILE A 41 9.41 2.03 7.33
N THR A 42 9.39 2.69 6.19
CA THR A 42 8.44 3.75 5.86
C THR A 42 7.62 3.26 4.67
N HIS A 43 6.33 3.07 4.89
CA HIS A 43 5.38 2.64 3.85
C HIS A 43 4.42 3.79 3.56
N GLU A 44 4.43 4.26 2.33
CA GLU A 44 3.50 5.25 1.82
C GLU A 44 2.47 4.56 0.95
N ASN A 45 1.25 4.47 1.45
CA ASN A 45 0.10 3.93 0.72
C ASN A 45 -0.92 5.05 0.55
N LEU A 46 -0.70 5.88 -0.44
CA LEU A 46 -1.58 6.99 -0.76
C LEU A 46 -2.70 6.49 -1.68
N ALA A 47 -3.87 6.24 -1.12
CA ALA A 47 -5.11 6.10 -1.88
C ALA A 47 -5.48 7.48 -2.44
N ASN A 48 -4.78 7.92 -3.48
CA ASN A 48 -4.85 9.30 -3.92
C ASN A 48 -5.25 9.39 -5.40
N ILE A 49 -6.05 10.41 -5.72
CA ILE A 49 -6.38 10.78 -7.10
C ILE A 49 -5.11 11.08 -7.91
N ALA A 50 -4.05 11.58 -7.26
CA ALA A 50 -2.78 11.94 -7.91
C ALA A 50 -1.85 10.75 -8.19
N ALA A 51 -2.27 9.52 -7.86
CA ALA A 51 -1.67 8.33 -8.43
C ALA A 51 -0.20 8.03 -8.14
N ALA A 52 0.24 8.20 -6.91
CA ALA A 52 1.45 7.53 -6.47
C ALA A 52 1.17 6.03 -6.27
N LEU A 53 2.05 5.18 -6.76
CA LEU A 53 2.01 3.76 -6.42
C LEU A 53 2.40 3.60 -4.95
N PRO A 54 1.83 2.61 -4.24
CA PRO A 54 2.31 2.27 -2.91
C PRO A 54 3.81 2.00 -2.95
N GLU A 55 4.54 2.75 -2.15
CA GLU A 55 6.00 2.68 -2.06
C GLU A 55 6.41 2.32 -0.65
N VAL A 56 7.45 1.51 -0.53
CA VAL A 56 8.13 1.25 0.72
C VAL A 56 9.60 1.60 0.62
N SER A 57 10.09 2.33 1.61
CA SER A 57 11.52 2.52 1.86
C SER A 57 11.90 1.81 3.15
N PHE A 58 12.95 1.02 3.14
CA PHE A 58 13.36 0.29 4.33
C PHE A 58 14.87 0.23 4.48
N ARG A 59 15.27 0.10 5.76
CA ARG A 59 16.63 -0.20 6.21
C ARG A 59 16.57 -1.50 6.98
N ILE A 60 17.44 -2.44 6.68
CA ILE A 60 17.51 -3.71 7.37
C ILE A 60 18.96 -4.03 7.73
N TRP A 61 19.18 -4.44 8.97
CA TRP A 61 20.51 -4.75 9.53
C TRP A 61 20.67 -6.25 9.77
N GLY A 62 21.90 -6.70 9.86
CA GLY A 62 22.22 -8.09 10.20
C GLY A 62 22.12 -9.07 9.02
N LEU A 63 22.14 -8.57 7.79
CA LEU A 63 22.16 -9.41 6.60
C LEU A 63 23.57 -9.98 6.36
N SER A 64 23.64 -11.21 5.86
CA SER A 64 24.92 -11.81 5.44
C SER A 64 25.48 -11.09 4.21
N TYR A 65 26.79 -11.16 4.01
CA TYR A 65 27.46 -10.55 2.87
C TYR A 65 26.90 -11.03 1.52
N ASP A 66 26.55 -12.30 1.41
CA ASP A 66 25.93 -12.87 0.21
C ASP A 66 24.60 -12.19 -0.12
N VAL A 67 23.73 -12.03 0.87
CA VAL A 67 22.44 -11.35 0.71
C VAL A 67 22.63 -9.88 0.35
N LEU A 68 23.55 -9.18 1.02
CA LEU A 68 23.89 -7.78 0.71
C LEU A 68 24.36 -7.63 -0.73
N LYS A 69 25.27 -8.51 -1.19
CA LYS A 69 25.82 -8.49 -2.54
C LYS A 69 24.75 -8.75 -3.62
N ARG A 70 23.85 -9.70 -3.37
CA ARG A 70 22.79 -10.08 -4.33
C ARG A 70 21.67 -9.05 -4.42
N LEU A 71 21.36 -8.40 -3.32
CA LEU A 71 20.29 -7.41 -3.26
C LEU A 71 20.74 -5.98 -3.59
N SER A 72 22.04 -5.69 -3.52
CA SER A 72 22.55 -4.34 -3.82
C SER A 72 22.66 -4.11 -5.32
N PHE A 73 21.97 -3.08 -5.82
CA PHE A 73 22.04 -2.63 -7.19
C PHE A 73 21.62 -1.17 -7.33
N THR A 74 22.02 -0.51 -8.39
CA THR A 74 21.60 0.85 -8.71
C THR A 74 20.31 0.85 -9.53
N GLN A 75 19.55 1.93 -9.48
CA GLN A 75 18.35 2.08 -10.30
C GLN A 75 18.63 1.90 -11.80
N ALA A 76 19.79 2.34 -12.29
CA ALA A 76 20.19 2.12 -13.68
C ALA A 76 20.30 0.63 -14.04
N GLN A 77 20.77 -0.20 -13.10
CA GLN A 77 20.84 -1.65 -13.29
C GLN A 77 19.47 -2.32 -13.24
N SER A 78 18.52 -1.79 -12.45
CA SER A 78 17.16 -2.33 -12.35
C SER A 78 16.30 -2.02 -13.58
N MET A 79 16.63 -0.97 -14.33
CA MET A 79 15.97 -0.64 -15.59
C MET A 79 16.33 -1.58 -16.75
N THR A 80 17.37 -2.40 -16.59
CA THR A 80 17.71 -3.43 -17.55
C THR A 80 16.68 -4.55 -17.42
N ILE A 81 15.75 -4.53 -18.34
CA ILE A 81 14.64 -5.44 -18.62
C ILE A 81 14.65 -6.75 -17.83
N ASN A 82 13.58 -6.98 -17.05
CA ASN A 82 13.24 -8.22 -16.33
C ASN A 82 14.10 -8.61 -15.11
N GLN A 83 14.96 -7.75 -14.60
CA GLN A 83 15.81 -8.07 -13.45
C GLN A 83 15.36 -7.36 -12.17
N GLN A 84 14.06 -7.40 -11.87
CA GLN A 84 13.56 -6.73 -10.67
C GLN A 84 13.33 -7.74 -9.55
N ASN A 85 14.21 -7.68 -8.57
CA ASN A 85 14.02 -8.44 -7.34
C ASN A 85 12.73 -8.01 -6.66
N LYS A 86 12.04 -8.97 -6.04
CA LYS A 86 10.82 -8.72 -5.29
C LYS A 86 11.11 -8.71 -3.80
N VAL A 87 10.31 -7.94 -3.07
CA VAL A 87 10.27 -7.99 -1.62
C VAL A 87 8.83 -8.07 -1.16
N ARG A 88 8.56 -9.03 -0.26
CA ARG A 88 7.33 -9.11 0.51
C ARG A 88 7.67 -8.87 1.96
N ILE A 89 6.98 -7.94 2.58
CA ILE A 89 7.16 -7.56 3.98
C ILE A 89 5.88 -7.92 4.72
N GLU A 90 6.01 -8.71 5.77
CA GLU A 90 4.91 -9.16 6.59
C GLU A 90 5.17 -8.77 8.06
N VAL A 91 4.08 -8.40 8.74
CA VAL A 91 4.09 -8.06 10.16
C VAL A 91 3.28 -9.10 10.91
N GLY A 92 3.88 -9.70 11.92
CA GLY A 92 3.24 -10.68 12.79
C GLY A 92 3.13 -10.17 14.23
N GLU A 93 2.27 -10.81 15.00
CA GLU A 93 2.19 -10.63 16.45
C GLU A 93 3.13 -11.60 17.15
N ASP A 94 3.72 -11.19 18.29
CA ASP A 94 4.75 -12.00 18.99
C ASP A 94 4.22 -13.35 19.47
N ASN A 95 2.92 -13.42 19.78
CA ASN A 95 2.25 -14.61 20.29
C ASN A 95 1.36 -15.31 19.25
N GLY A 96 1.38 -14.88 17.99
CA GLY A 96 0.47 -15.34 16.94
C GLY A 96 1.21 -16.01 15.78
N GLU A 97 0.55 -16.97 15.16
CA GLU A 97 0.97 -17.57 13.89
C GLU A 97 0.55 -16.70 12.69
N SER A 98 -0.26 -15.65 12.94
CA SER A 98 -0.82 -14.81 11.88
C SER A 98 0.19 -13.78 11.40
N TRP A 99 0.39 -13.77 10.09
CA TRP A 99 1.19 -12.78 9.39
C TRP A 99 0.27 -11.92 8.51
N PHE A 100 0.44 -10.61 8.59
CA PHE A 100 -0.28 -9.63 7.77
C PHE A 100 0.68 -9.03 6.76
N VAL A 101 0.31 -9.04 5.50
CA VAL A 101 1.13 -8.42 4.45
C VAL A 101 1.08 -6.91 4.62
N LEU A 102 2.24 -6.32 4.86
CA LEU A 102 2.42 -4.86 4.87
C LEU A 102 2.67 -4.34 3.46
N PHE A 103 3.49 -5.07 2.70
CA PHE A 103 3.91 -4.66 1.36
C PHE A 103 4.30 -5.87 0.51
N ASP A 104 3.98 -5.82 -0.78
CA ASP A 104 4.44 -6.78 -1.80
C ASP A 104 4.73 -6.00 -3.09
N GLY A 105 5.97 -6.05 -3.56
CA GLY A 105 6.35 -5.29 -4.74
C GLY A 105 7.78 -5.55 -5.23
N ASN A 106 8.18 -4.76 -6.22
CA ASN A 106 9.49 -4.85 -6.86
C ASN A 106 10.45 -3.83 -6.26
N ILE A 107 11.68 -4.26 -5.98
CA ILE A 107 12.75 -3.39 -5.51
C ILE A 107 13.24 -2.56 -6.70
N ILE A 108 13.10 -1.24 -6.62
CA ILE A 108 13.51 -0.31 -7.66
C ILE A 108 14.89 0.29 -7.45
N GLY A 109 15.45 0.12 -6.26
CA GLY A 109 16.80 0.54 -5.92
C GLY A 109 17.21 0.01 -4.56
N SER A 110 18.45 -0.43 -4.42
CA SER A 110 19.00 -0.83 -3.13
C SER A 110 20.51 -0.69 -3.11
N TYR A 111 21.04 -0.32 -1.95
CA TYR A 111 22.46 -0.15 -1.71
C TYR A 111 22.82 -0.43 -0.26
N VAL A 112 24.08 -0.72 0.00
CA VAL A 112 24.63 -0.89 1.35
C VAL A 112 25.22 0.43 1.82
N ASP A 113 24.81 0.89 2.99
CA ASP A 113 25.37 2.09 3.60
C ASP A 113 26.57 1.75 4.51
N PHE A 114 27.77 1.82 3.93
CA PHE A 114 29.02 1.52 4.64
C PHE A 114 29.45 2.61 5.65
N ASN A 115 28.79 3.78 5.65
CA ASN A 115 29.09 4.83 6.63
C ASN A 115 28.63 4.45 8.05
N GLN A 116 27.80 3.41 8.18
CA GLN A 116 27.28 2.93 9.47
C GLN A 116 28.05 1.72 10.03
N MET A 117 29.29 1.53 9.65
CA MET A 117 30.12 0.45 10.22
C MET A 117 30.19 0.56 11.75
N PRO A 118 30.23 -0.57 12.52
CA PRO A 118 30.31 -1.95 12.01
C PRO A 118 28.95 -2.57 11.58
N ASN A 119 27.83 -1.91 11.85
CA ASN A 119 26.49 -2.42 11.59
C ASN A 119 25.92 -1.79 10.31
N VAL A 120 26.36 -2.30 9.15
CA VAL A 120 25.93 -1.79 7.86
C VAL A 120 24.50 -2.24 7.49
N PRO A 121 23.58 -1.31 7.17
CA PRO A 121 22.26 -1.66 6.69
C PRO A 121 22.22 -1.82 5.17
N LEU A 122 21.32 -2.66 4.69
CA LEU A 122 20.79 -2.56 3.34
C LEU A 122 19.71 -1.48 3.33
N MET A 123 19.87 -0.50 2.46
CA MET A 123 18.88 0.54 2.16
C MET A 123 18.17 0.16 0.88
N ALA A 124 16.85 0.09 0.88
CA ALA A 124 16.12 -0.26 -0.32
C ALA A 124 14.81 0.53 -0.46
N ARG A 125 14.39 0.70 -1.71
CA ARG A 125 13.09 1.23 -2.11
C ARG A 125 12.40 0.21 -3.00
N ALA A 126 11.11 0.00 -2.77
CA ALA A 126 10.31 -0.90 -3.57
C ALA A 126 8.93 -0.31 -3.85
N VAL A 127 8.34 -0.68 -4.97
CA VAL A 127 7.06 -0.16 -5.47
C VAL A 127 6.16 -1.31 -5.87
N THR A 128 4.89 -1.22 -5.49
CA THR A 128 3.86 -2.19 -5.90
C THR A 128 3.46 -1.97 -7.36
N ALA A 129 3.09 -3.06 -8.06
CA ALA A 129 2.60 -3.04 -9.44
C ALA A 129 3.55 -2.38 -10.48
N TYR A 130 4.86 -2.44 -10.25
CA TYR A 130 5.83 -1.82 -11.13
C TYR A 130 5.77 -2.34 -12.58
N SER A 131 5.58 -3.64 -12.78
CA SER A 131 5.42 -4.21 -14.13
C SER A 131 4.25 -3.58 -14.88
N SER A 132 3.13 -3.34 -14.19
CA SER A 132 1.95 -2.68 -14.77
C SER A 132 2.18 -1.20 -15.12
N LEU A 133 3.24 -0.59 -14.58
CA LEU A 133 3.65 0.78 -14.95
C LEU A 133 4.47 0.80 -16.24
N VAL A 134 5.32 -0.21 -16.47
CA VAL A 134 6.30 -0.22 -17.57
C VAL A 134 5.85 -1.07 -18.77
N ASP A 135 5.02 -2.08 -18.56
CA ASP A 135 4.55 -2.97 -19.61
C ASP A 135 3.62 -2.22 -20.58
N VAL A 136 3.84 -2.48 -21.87
CA VAL A 136 2.95 -1.96 -22.92
C VAL A 136 1.66 -2.78 -22.96
N ALA A 137 0.52 -2.13 -23.01
CA ALA A 137 -0.78 -2.77 -23.07
C ALA A 137 -1.63 -2.27 -24.24
N LYS A 138 -2.56 -3.11 -24.71
CA LYS A 138 -3.44 -2.78 -25.83
C LYS A 138 -4.34 -1.57 -25.50
N PRO A 139 -4.49 -0.59 -26.40
CA PRO A 139 -5.44 0.50 -26.19
C PRO A 139 -6.87 -0.03 -25.97
N LEU A 140 -7.62 0.66 -25.12
CA LEU A 140 -9.04 0.39 -24.87
C LEU A 140 -9.85 1.59 -25.33
N THR A 141 -10.85 1.36 -26.19
CA THR A 141 -11.72 2.42 -26.72
C THR A 141 -13.18 2.06 -26.54
N TYR A 142 -13.91 2.94 -25.88
CA TYR A 142 -15.34 2.86 -25.63
C TYR A 142 -16.05 4.02 -26.31
N LYS A 143 -16.70 3.75 -27.45
CA LYS A 143 -17.45 4.75 -28.23
C LYS A 143 -18.84 4.99 -27.68
N ASN A 144 -19.42 3.96 -27.07
CA ASN A 144 -20.74 4.02 -26.46
C ASN A 144 -20.63 4.05 -24.94
N LYS A 145 -21.67 4.54 -24.28
CA LYS A 145 -21.79 4.51 -22.82
C LYS A 145 -21.63 3.09 -22.29
N THR A 146 -20.61 2.88 -21.51
CA THR A 146 -20.23 1.58 -20.92
C THR A 146 -20.16 1.72 -19.42
N PRO A 147 -20.69 0.78 -18.61
CA PRO A 147 -20.59 0.82 -17.16
C PRO A 147 -19.13 1.01 -16.69
N LEU A 148 -18.91 1.89 -15.73
CA LEU A 148 -17.57 2.19 -15.21
C LEU A 148 -16.88 0.93 -14.65
N SER A 149 -17.63 0.00 -14.06
CA SER A 149 -17.09 -1.27 -13.57
C SER A 149 -16.51 -2.14 -14.70
N GLN A 150 -17.15 -2.18 -15.87
CA GLN A 150 -16.63 -2.92 -17.03
C GLN A 150 -15.36 -2.29 -17.60
N ILE A 151 -15.29 -0.96 -17.64
CA ILE A 151 -14.06 -0.25 -18.07
C ILE A 151 -12.92 -0.54 -17.11
N ALA A 152 -13.19 -0.46 -15.81
CA ALA A 152 -12.23 -0.75 -14.75
C ALA A 152 -11.69 -2.19 -14.82
N GLU A 153 -12.58 -3.16 -14.96
CA GLU A 153 -12.23 -4.57 -15.10
C GLU A 153 -11.36 -4.82 -16.33
N ALA A 154 -11.71 -4.22 -17.47
CA ALA A 154 -10.93 -4.34 -18.70
C ALA A 154 -9.52 -3.71 -18.58
N ILE A 155 -9.36 -2.65 -17.84
CA ILE A 155 -8.03 -2.04 -17.56
C ILE A 155 -7.22 -2.98 -16.67
N ILE A 156 -7.82 -3.46 -15.56
CA ILE A 156 -7.12 -4.30 -14.58
C ILE A 156 -6.81 -5.68 -15.15
N SER A 157 -7.63 -6.23 -16.02
CA SER A 157 -7.35 -7.51 -16.70
C SER A 157 -6.07 -7.50 -17.54
N GLN A 158 -5.56 -6.30 -17.91
CA GLN A 158 -4.27 -6.14 -18.56
C GLN A 158 -3.09 -6.12 -17.58
N MET A 159 -3.35 -6.06 -16.27
CA MET A 159 -2.35 -6.14 -15.22
C MET A 159 -2.13 -7.60 -14.82
N LYS A 160 -0.90 -8.09 -14.96
CA LYS A 160 -0.55 -9.44 -14.51
C LYS A 160 -0.74 -9.54 -13.00
N ASP A 161 -1.31 -10.64 -12.55
CA ASP A 161 -1.49 -11.01 -11.13
C ASP A 161 -2.39 -10.09 -10.30
N TYR A 162 -3.18 -9.20 -10.92
CA TYR A 162 -4.11 -8.34 -10.20
C TYR A 162 -5.57 -8.68 -10.51
N SER A 163 -6.41 -8.56 -9.49
CA SER A 163 -7.87 -8.75 -9.57
C SER A 163 -8.59 -7.45 -9.29
N PHE A 164 -9.67 -7.20 -10.00
CA PHE A 164 -10.55 -6.05 -9.78
C PHE A 164 -11.55 -6.32 -8.66
N ILE A 165 -11.73 -5.34 -7.78
CA ILE A 165 -12.79 -5.30 -6.78
C ILE A 165 -13.59 -4.02 -6.98
N ASP A 166 -14.89 -4.15 -7.22
CA ASP A 166 -15.80 -3.02 -7.33
C ASP A 166 -16.08 -2.44 -5.94
N GLY A 167 -15.65 -1.20 -5.72
CA GLY A 167 -15.89 -0.40 -4.52
C GLY A 167 -17.17 0.43 -4.58
N GLY A 168 -18.15 0.03 -5.36
CA GLY A 168 -19.44 0.73 -5.49
C GLY A 168 -19.44 1.74 -6.64
N LEU A 169 -18.84 1.38 -7.77
CA LEU A 169 -18.85 2.20 -8.97
C LEU A 169 -20.26 2.33 -9.54
N GLN A 170 -20.63 3.56 -9.87
CA GLN A 170 -21.92 3.88 -10.49
C GLN A 170 -21.71 4.77 -11.72
N GLY A 171 -22.60 4.65 -12.68
CA GLY A 171 -22.56 5.43 -13.91
C GLY A 171 -21.87 4.75 -15.07
N GLU A 172 -21.79 5.48 -16.16
CA GLU A 172 -21.29 5.03 -17.44
C GLU A 172 -20.24 6.00 -17.96
N GLY A 173 -19.31 5.47 -18.74
CA GLY A 173 -18.21 6.25 -19.33
C GLY A 173 -18.03 5.97 -20.80
N VAL A 174 -17.32 6.89 -21.46
CA VAL A 174 -16.82 6.77 -22.84
C VAL A 174 -15.37 7.25 -22.84
N GLY A 175 -14.57 6.82 -23.78
CA GLY A 175 -13.20 7.32 -23.89
C GLY A 175 -12.23 6.33 -24.52
N THR A 176 -11.02 6.78 -24.74
CA THR A 176 -9.91 5.97 -25.21
C THR A 176 -8.78 6.04 -24.20
N PHE A 177 -8.35 4.91 -23.70
CA PHE A 177 -7.30 4.77 -22.72
C PHE A 177 -6.07 4.13 -23.36
N GLN A 178 -4.92 4.79 -23.31
CA GLN A 178 -3.67 4.38 -23.95
C GLN A 178 -2.50 4.33 -22.95
N GLY A 179 -1.44 3.64 -23.32
CA GLY A 179 -0.24 3.48 -22.50
C GLY A 179 -0.23 2.19 -21.69
N SER A 180 0.56 2.16 -20.62
CA SER A 180 0.63 1.02 -19.72
C SER A 180 -0.67 0.86 -18.91
N PRO A 181 -0.96 -0.34 -18.38
CA PRO A 181 -2.18 -0.56 -17.60
C PRO A 181 -2.34 0.44 -16.45
N MET A 182 -1.24 0.79 -15.78
CA MET A 182 -1.27 1.72 -14.66
C MET A 182 -1.55 3.16 -15.10
N VAL A 183 -1.05 3.58 -16.26
CA VAL A 183 -1.36 4.89 -16.85
C VAL A 183 -2.85 4.98 -17.19
N LYS A 184 -3.41 3.95 -17.80
CA LYS A 184 -4.85 3.87 -18.11
C LYS A 184 -5.71 3.93 -16.85
N LEU A 185 -5.32 3.19 -15.79
CA LEU A 185 -6.02 3.20 -14.51
C LEU A 185 -6.05 4.61 -13.90
N ARG A 186 -4.91 5.31 -13.94
CA ARG A 186 -4.81 6.69 -13.47
C ARG A 186 -5.70 7.64 -14.24
N GLU A 187 -5.62 7.58 -15.57
CA GLU A 187 -6.44 8.41 -16.44
C GLU A 187 -7.93 8.13 -16.20
N PHE A 188 -8.31 6.86 -16.10
CA PHE A 188 -9.68 6.46 -15.79
C PHE A 188 -10.15 7.03 -14.44
N CYS A 189 -9.37 6.84 -13.38
CA CYS A 189 -9.74 7.35 -12.05
C CYS A 189 -9.83 8.88 -12.01
N ASN A 190 -8.93 9.58 -12.68
CA ASN A 190 -8.98 11.05 -12.76
C ASN A 190 -10.20 11.55 -13.53
N ASN A 191 -10.53 10.93 -14.67
CA ASN A 191 -11.65 11.36 -15.52
C ASN A 191 -13.01 11.20 -14.82
N TYR A 192 -13.13 10.21 -13.94
CA TYR A 192 -14.40 9.88 -13.27
C TYR A 192 -14.40 10.17 -11.77
N GLN A 193 -13.41 10.90 -11.25
CA GLN A 193 -13.26 11.24 -9.82
C GLN A 193 -13.32 10.00 -8.92
N LEU A 194 -12.57 8.99 -9.30
CA LEU A 194 -12.43 7.73 -8.58
C LEU A 194 -11.08 7.66 -7.88
N VAL A 195 -10.99 6.81 -6.88
CA VAL A 195 -9.74 6.42 -6.24
C VAL A 195 -9.53 4.93 -6.38
N TYR A 196 -8.29 4.50 -6.48
CA TYR A 196 -7.95 3.09 -6.43
C TYR A 196 -7.06 2.79 -5.22
N ILE A 197 -7.23 1.61 -4.67
CA ILE A 197 -6.44 1.07 -3.56
C ILE A 197 -5.86 -0.25 -4.05
N ILE A 198 -4.54 -0.40 -3.91
CA ILE A 198 -3.86 -1.66 -4.18
C ILE A 198 -3.59 -2.34 -2.84
N ASP A 199 -4.23 -3.48 -2.61
CA ASP A 199 -4.05 -4.30 -1.42
C ASP A 199 -3.65 -5.72 -1.86
N GLU A 200 -2.38 -6.06 -1.72
CA GLU A 200 -1.73 -7.26 -2.24
C GLU A 200 -1.92 -7.41 -3.76
N LYS A 201 -2.79 -8.33 -4.19
CA LYS A 201 -3.12 -8.60 -5.59
C LYS A 201 -4.49 -8.05 -5.99
N ASN A 202 -5.14 -7.31 -5.11
CA ASN A 202 -6.46 -6.75 -5.35
C ASN A 202 -6.38 -5.25 -5.59
N ILE A 203 -7.06 -4.79 -6.61
CA ILE A 203 -7.23 -3.36 -6.89
C ILE A 203 -8.70 -3.03 -6.70
N THR A 204 -8.99 -2.30 -5.62
CA THR A 204 -10.33 -1.78 -5.35
C THR A 204 -10.45 -0.40 -5.95
N ILE A 205 -11.46 -0.16 -6.77
CA ILE A 205 -11.77 1.17 -7.32
C ILE A 205 -13.10 1.64 -6.74
N MET A 206 -13.13 2.85 -6.22
CA MET A 206 -14.32 3.42 -5.56
C MET A 206 -14.44 4.92 -5.79
N PRO A 207 -15.63 5.51 -5.59
CA PRO A 207 -15.82 6.96 -5.66
C PRO A 207 -14.97 7.69 -4.61
N TYR A 208 -14.43 8.85 -5.00
CA TYR A 208 -13.68 9.70 -4.07
C TYR A 208 -14.54 10.13 -2.87
N GLY A 209 -13.92 10.15 -1.68
CA GLY A 209 -14.57 10.59 -0.45
C GLY A 209 -15.58 9.60 0.15
N LYS A 210 -15.70 8.39 -0.41
CA LYS A 210 -16.55 7.33 0.18
C LYS A 210 -15.69 6.24 0.81
N ALA A 211 -16.23 5.60 1.85
CA ALA A 211 -15.63 4.40 2.42
C ALA A 211 -15.87 3.20 1.51
N ASN A 212 -14.97 2.23 1.56
CA ASN A 212 -15.12 0.98 0.81
C ASN A 212 -16.34 0.19 1.32
N PRO A 213 -17.39 -0.02 0.49
CA PRO A 213 -18.62 -0.72 0.92
C PRO A 213 -18.36 -2.19 1.24
N ASN A 214 -17.29 -2.77 0.72
CA ASN A 214 -16.90 -4.16 0.99
C ASN A 214 -16.22 -4.32 2.36
N ARG A 215 -15.98 -3.21 3.09
CA ARG A 215 -15.39 -3.19 4.43
C ARG A 215 -16.38 -2.63 5.42
N VAL A 216 -17.08 -3.53 6.10
CA VAL A 216 -18.20 -3.19 7.01
C VAL A 216 -17.72 -2.70 8.38
N ASN A 217 -16.50 -3.06 8.79
CA ASN A 217 -16.01 -2.75 10.12
C ASN A 217 -15.59 -1.28 10.23
N ALA A 218 -16.10 -0.61 11.25
CA ALA A 218 -15.66 0.72 11.63
C ALA A 218 -14.73 0.65 12.85
N TYR A 219 -13.50 1.14 12.71
CA TYR A 219 -12.55 1.18 13.82
C TYR A 219 -12.75 2.46 14.63
N VAL A 220 -12.91 2.31 15.95
CA VAL A 220 -12.95 3.46 16.85
C VAL A 220 -11.53 3.82 17.25
N LEU A 221 -11.09 5.01 16.86
CA LEU A 221 -9.77 5.54 17.20
C LEU A 221 -9.92 6.59 18.31
N SER A 222 -9.32 6.32 19.46
CA SER A 222 -9.32 7.16 20.66
C SER A 222 -7.98 7.06 21.38
N ALA A 223 -7.76 7.85 22.41
CA ALA A 223 -6.56 7.76 23.25
C ALA A 223 -6.35 6.35 23.85
N THR A 224 -7.45 5.63 24.14
CA THR A 224 -7.38 4.27 24.69
C THR A 224 -7.21 3.18 23.63
N THR A 225 -7.42 3.50 22.35
CA THR A 225 -7.30 2.55 21.23
C THR A 225 -6.15 2.87 20.30
N GLY A 226 -5.16 3.63 20.76
CA GLY A 226 -3.92 3.83 20.04
C GLY A 226 -3.77 5.15 19.29
N LEU A 227 -4.67 6.11 19.46
CA LEU A 227 -4.47 7.47 18.95
C LEU A 227 -3.28 8.11 19.68
N VAL A 228 -2.36 8.69 18.93
CA VAL A 228 -1.16 9.36 19.45
C VAL A 228 -1.27 10.86 19.16
N GLY A 229 -1.31 11.65 20.22
CA GLY A 229 -1.49 13.11 20.13
C GLY A 229 -2.91 13.50 19.74
N TYR A 230 -3.03 14.68 19.13
CA TYR A 230 -4.32 15.25 18.73
C TYR A 230 -4.50 15.23 17.21
N PRO A 231 -5.74 15.03 16.72
CA PRO A 231 -6.07 15.16 15.32
C PRO A 231 -5.79 16.58 14.81
N THR A 232 -5.29 16.69 13.60
CA THR A 232 -5.14 17.96 12.89
C THR A 232 -6.14 18.01 11.74
N LEU A 233 -6.96 19.06 11.68
CA LEU A 233 -7.89 19.28 10.58
C LEU A 233 -7.13 19.87 9.39
N THR A 234 -7.40 19.36 8.21
CA THR A 234 -6.87 19.81 6.94
C THR A 234 -8.01 20.02 5.95
N ASP A 235 -7.77 20.69 4.83
CA ASP A 235 -8.76 20.89 3.76
C ASP A 235 -9.27 19.57 3.16
N LEU A 236 -8.50 18.49 3.30
CA LEU A 236 -8.84 17.15 2.80
C LEU A 236 -9.48 16.25 3.87
N GLY A 237 -9.61 16.74 5.12
CA GLY A 237 -10.17 15.97 6.23
C GLY A 237 -9.32 16.06 7.50
N ALA A 238 -9.28 15.00 8.30
CA ALA A 238 -8.51 14.94 9.53
C ALA A 238 -7.26 14.09 9.36
N SER A 239 -6.10 14.66 9.72
CA SER A 239 -4.84 13.91 9.85
C SER A 239 -4.67 13.42 11.28
N VAL A 240 -4.40 12.14 11.45
CA VAL A 240 -4.22 11.52 12.77
C VAL A 240 -2.95 10.66 12.79
N ARG A 241 -2.34 10.54 13.96
CA ARG A 241 -1.28 9.57 14.23
C ARG A 241 -1.83 8.48 15.13
N MET A 242 -1.49 7.25 14.82
CA MET A 242 -1.89 6.11 15.64
C MET A 242 -0.77 5.07 15.72
N LEU A 243 -0.83 4.23 16.74
CA LEU A 243 -0.01 3.05 16.79
C LEU A 243 -0.39 2.10 15.67
N TYR A 244 0.60 1.45 15.07
CA TYR A 244 0.36 0.55 13.95
C TYR A 244 -0.58 -0.58 14.34
N HIS A 245 -1.65 -0.74 13.56
CA HIS A 245 -2.62 -1.82 13.70
C HIS A 245 -2.77 -2.56 12.36
N PRO A 246 -2.40 -3.84 12.28
CA PRO A 246 -2.32 -4.55 11.01
C PRO A 246 -3.67 -4.78 10.32
N SER A 247 -4.77 -4.72 11.08
CA SER A 247 -6.11 -4.90 10.52
C SER A 247 -6.68 -3.64 9.86
N ILE A 248 -6.09 -2.46 10.14
CA ILE A 248 -6.56 -1.20 9.54
C ILE A 248 -5.90 -1.03 8.17
N ARG A 249 -6.73 -0.94 7.16
CA ARG A 249 -6.33 -0.81 5.76
C ARG A 249 -6.88 0.45 5.13
N SER A 250 -6.28 0.88 4.03
CA SER A 250 -6.83 1.98 3.22
C SER A 250 -8.26 1.68 2.79
N GLY A 251 -9.14 2.69 2.90
CA GLY A 251 -10.57 2.55 2.61
C GLY A 251 -11.44 2.08 3.77
N ASP A 252 -10.86 1.73 4.92
CA ASP A 252 -11.63 1.40 6.12
C ASP A 252 -12.31 2.64 6.71
N LYS A 253 -13.47 2.44 7.30
CA LYS A 253 -14.19 3.48 8.04
C LYS A 253 -13.55 3.64 9.43
N ILE A 254 -13.16 4.87 9.76
CA ILE A 254 -12.65 5.21 11.09
C ILE A 254 -13.60 6.16 11.79
N ILE A 255 -13.94 5.85 13.05
CA ILE A 255 -14.68 6.72 13.94
C ILE A 255 -13.67 7.34 14.90
N LEU A 256 -13.39 8.62 14.72
CA LEU A 256 -12.45 9.35 15.56
C LEU A 256 -13.16 9.88 16.80
N LYS A 257 -12.68 9.48 17.98
CA LYS A 257 -13.12 9.99 19.28
C LYS A 257 -11.97 10.76 19.92
N SER A 258 -12.07 12.07 19.99
CA SER A 258 -11.09 12.94 20.64
C SER A 258 -11.81 14.09 21.33
N GLU A 259 -11.22 14.62 22.40
CA GLU A 259 -11.75 15.76 23.14
C GLU A 259 -11.93 17.01 22.26
N ILE A 260 -11.11 17.16 21.23
CA ILE A 260 -11.21 18.27 20.27
C ILE A 260 -12.49 18.14 19.42
N ASN A 261 -12.88 16.93 19.03
CA ASN A 261 -14.11 16.73 18.27
C ASN A 261 -15.35 17.15 19.10
N GLU A 262 -15.36 16.84 20.38
CA GLU A 262 -16.43 17.28 21.29
C GLU A 262 -16.48 18.81 21.41
N MET A 263 -15.33 19.50 21.43
CA MET A 263 -15.27 20.96 21.43
C MET A 263 -15.78 21.57 20.12
N ILE A 264 -15.48 20.97 18.98
CA ILE A 264 -15.93 21.44 17.67
C ILE A 264 -17.46 21.25 17.54
N GLU A 265 -18.00 20.12 17.99
CA GLU A 265 -19.45 19.87 17.97
C GLU A 265 -20.20 20.84 18.90
N ARG A 266 -19.65 21.15 20.07
CA ARG A 266 -20.24 22.13 21.01
C ARG A 266 -20.27 23.56 20.45
N ASN A 267 -19.30 23.90 19.60
CA ASN A 267 -19.18 25.24 19.01
C ASN A 267 -19.81 25.36 17.60
N ARG A 268 -20.48 24.31 17.12
CA ARG A 268 -21.18 24.38 15.84
C ARG A 268 -22.42 25.25 15.99
N PRO A 269 -22.57 26.35 15.22
CA PRO A 269 -23.77 27.14 15.26
C PRO A 269 -24.98 26.26 14.91
N PRO A 270 -26.15 26.46 15.54
CA PRO A 270 -27.34 25.69 15.23
C PRO A 270 -27.67 25.85 13.76
N THR A 271 -27.73 24.73 13.06
CA THR A 271 -28.18 24.70 11.66
C THR A 271 -29.61 25.17 11.63
N THR A 272 -29.82 26.41 11.20
CA THR A 272 -31.15 26.90 10.82
C THR A 272 -31.71 26.01 9.72
N LYS A 273 -32.83 25.34 10.03
CA LYS A 273 -33.60 24.56 9.05
C LYS A 273 -34.24 25.48 8.02
#